data_7cc9566898e61f1f310d0cf75687cf44
#
_entry.id   7cc9566898e61f1f310d0cf75687cf44
#
_cell.length_a   1.000
_cell.length_b   1.000
_cell.length_c   1.000
_cell.angle_alpha   90.00
_cell.angle_beta   90.00
_cell.angle_gamma   90.00
#
_symmetry.space_group_name_H-M   'P 1'
#
loop_
_entity.id
_entity.type
_entity.pdbx_description
1 polymer ?
#
loop_
_entity_poly.entity_id
_entity_poly.type
_entity_poly.pdbx_seq_one_letter_code
_entity_poly.pdbx_strand_id
1 'polypeptide(L)'
;MNDHFITISQYIESKTTLLAKIAAYDLIITGLENAMLLAVESGHLKQIEFDDSMMKVRTEYRNVEDVAKAMLGYEKIRQMYINRLNGRVTVLRSGNL
;
A
#
# COMPACT_ATOMS: atom_id res chain seq x y z
N MET A 1 0.07 5.76 25.02
CA MET A 1 0.74 5.83 24.98
C MET A 1 1.50 5.38 24.19
N ASN A 2 1.63 4.82 23.79
CA ASN A 2 2.42 4.39 23.07
C ASN A 2 2.10 4.35 21.80
N ASP A 3 2.45 5.14 20.99
CA ASP A 3 2.30 5.12 19.64
C ASP A 3 3.19 4.10 19.10
N HIS A 4 2.69 2.96 18.99
CA HIS A 4 3.42 1.90 18.43
C HIS A 4 3.25 1.95 16.95
N PHE A 5 4.24 2.25 16.22
CA PHE A 5 4.26 2.22 14.76
C PHE A 5 4.82 0.91 14.27
N ILE A 6 4.20 0.38 13.22
CA ILE A 6 4.68 -0.85 12.58
C ILE A 6 5.15 -0.49 11.17
N THR A 7 5.87 -1.42 10.54
CA THR A 7 6.34 -1.23 9.17
C THR A 7 5.24 -1.58 8.18
N ILE A 8 5.44 -1.17 6.93
CA ILE A 8 4.50 -1.54 5.87
C ILE A 8 4.40 -3.05 5.75
N SER A 9 5.53 -3.75 5.83
CA SER A 9 5.56 -5.20 5.77
C SER A 9 4.69 -5.82 6.83
N GLN A 10 4.85 -5.36 8.06
CA GLN A 10 4.05 -5.87 9.18
C GLN A 10 2.57 -5.57 8.99
N TYR A 11 2.28 -4.40 8.45
CA TYR A 11 0.90 -4.01 8.20
C TYR A 11 0.25 -4.95 7.19
N ILE A 12 0.93 -5.22 6.08
CA ILE A 12 0.40 -6.13 5.07
C ILE A 12 0.23 -7.54 5.63
N GLU A 13 1.21 -8.01 6.41
CA GLU A 13 1.15 -9.33 6.99
C GLU A 13 -0.01 -9.51 7.96
N SER A 14 -0.48 -8.42 8.53
CA SER A 14 -1.60 -8.49 9.47
C SER A 14 -2.93 -8.75 8.75
N LYS A 15 -2.96 -8.62 7.42
CA LYS A 15 -4.18 -8.83 6.64
C LYS A 15 -4.20 -10.25 6.10
N THR A 16 -5.32 -10.92 6.25
CA THR A 16 -5.41 -12.35 5.93
C THR A 16 -6.25 -12.67 4.71
N THR A 17 -6.99 -11.72 4.18
CA THR A 17 -7.81 -11.98 3.01
C THR A 17 -7.34 -11.12 1.84
N LEU A 18 -7.71 -11.51 0.62
CA LEU A 18 -7.36 -10.73 -0.56
C LEU A 18 -7.97 -9.33 -0.50
N LEU A 19 -9.23 -9.23 -0.10
CA LEU A 19 -9.88 -7.93 0.00
C LEU A 19 -9.19 -7.04 1.02
N ALA A 20 -8.82 -7.59 2.18
CA ALA A 20 -8.14 -6.82 3.20
C ALA A 20 -6.77 -6.35 2.73
N LYS A 21 -6.06 -7.21 1.99
CA LYS A 21 -4.75 -6.83 1.45
C LYS A 21 -4.88 -5.73 0.41
N ILE A 22 -5.87 -5.83 -0.47
CA ILE A 22 -6.12 -4.80 -1.48
C ILE A 22 -6.39 -3.45 -0.81
N ALA A 23 -7.24 -3.45 0.23
CA ALA A 23 -7.54 -2.23 0.96
C ALA A 23 -6.29 -1.67 1.65
N ALA A 24 -5.44 -2.54 2.16
CA ALA A 24 -4.20 -2.12 2.80
C ALA A 24 -3.26 -1.45 1.78
N TYR A 25 -3.14 -2.02 0.59
CA TYR A 25 -2.32 -1.39 -0.45
C TYR A 25 -2.89 -0.06 -0.90
N ASP A 26 -4.23 0.07 -0.96
CA ASP A 26 -4.85 1.36 -1.26
C ASP A 26 -4.44 2.42 -0.25
N LEU A 27 -4.47 2.08 1.03
CA LEU A 27 -4.09 3.02 2.07
C LEU A 27 -2.61 3.41 1.95
N ILE A 28 -1.75 2.42 1.71
CA ILE A 28 -0.32 2.66 1.57
C ILE A 28 -0.04 3.57 0.38
N ILE A 29 -0.62 3.25 -0.77
CA ILE A 29 -0.39 4.03 -1.99
C ILE A 29 -0.88 5.46 -1.82
N THR A 30 -2.05 5.64 -1.22
CA THR A 30 -2.57 6.98 -0.96
C THR A 30 -1.65 7.76 -0.02
N GLY A 31 -1.15 7.11 1.02
CA GLY A 31 -0.24 7.75 1.95
C GLY A 31 1.06 8.18 1.29
N LEU A 32 1.60 7.32 0.42
CA LEU A 32 2.82 7.65 -0.29
C LEU A 32 2.59 8.79 -1.30
N GLU A 33 1.45 8.77 -1.97
CA GLU A 33 1.12 9.84 -2.91
C GLU A 33 1.03 11.18 -2.21
N ASN A 34 0.34 11.23 -1.07
CA ASN A 34 0.23 12.46 -0.30
C ASN A 34 1.58 12.95 0.17
N ALA A 35 2.46 12.04 0.57
CA ALA A 35 3.80 12.40 1.00
C ALA A 35 4.61 13.03 -0.14
N MET A 36 4.45 12.50 -1.36
CA MET A 36 5.13 13.06 -2.51
C MET A 36 4.64 14.46 -2.82
N LEU A 37 3.34 14.68 -2.76
CA LEU A 37 2.78 16.00 -3.02
C LEU A 37 3.27 17.02 -2.01
N LEU A 38 3.31 16.63 -0.73
CA LEU A 38 3.82 17.52 0.31
C LEU A 38 5.30 17.79 0.13
N ALA A 39 6.06 16.81 -0.32
CA ALA A 39 7.49 16.99 -0.54
C ALA A 39 7.76 17.97 -1.67
N VAL A 40 6.94 17.95 -2.72
CA VAL A 40 7.06 18.90 -3.82
C VAL A 40 6.83 20.32 -3.32
N GLU A 41 5.84 20.50 -2.46
CA GLU A 41 5.52 21.82 -1.94
C GLU A 41 6.54 22.32 -0.95
N SER A 42 6.99 21.47 -0.04
CA SER A 42 7.88 21.89 1.04
C SER A 42 9.35 21.83 0.68
N GLY A 43 9.67 21.15 -0.40
CA GLY A 43 11.07 21.03 -0.83
C GLY A 43 11.84 19.89 -0.19
N HIS A 44 11.23 19.12 0.70
CA HIS A 44 11.89 17.95 1.28
C HIS A 44 10.88 16.91 1.70
N LEU A 45 11.35 15.68 1.72
CA LEU A 45 10.52 14.54 2.07
C LEU A 45 10.59 14.29 3.56
N LYS A 46 9.44 14.21 4.20
CA LYS A 46 9.37 13.92 5.62
C LYS A 46 9.09 12.44 5.84
N GLN A 47 9.26 12.01 7.07
CA GLN A 47 8.87 10.68 7.48
C GLN A 47 7.39 10.49 7.17
N ILE A 48 7.04 9.34 6.63
CA ILE A 48 5.69 9.06 6.18
C ILE A 48 4.96 8.22 7.21
N GLU A 49 3.80 8.71 7.64
CA GLU A 49 2.99 8.01 8.62
C GLU A 49 1.56 7.97 8.13
N PHE A 50 0.88 6.86 8.39
CA PHE A 50 -0.54 6.74 8.12
C PHE A 50 -1.13 5.72 9.08
N ASP A 51 -2.45 5.76 9.28
CA ASP A 51 -3.08 4.78 10.11
C ASP A 51 -4.48 4.46 9.59
N ASP A 52 -4.96 3.30 9.96
CA ASP A 52 -6.25 2.84 9.51
C ASP A 52 -7.22 2.74 10.69
N SER A 53 -7.01 3.56 11.70
CA SER A 53 -7.77 3.64 12.93
C SER A 53 -7.46 2.50 13.91
N MET A 54 -6.82 1.43 13.45
CA MET A 54 -6.43 0.32 14.32
C MET A 54 -4.93 0.20 14.43
N MET A 55 -4.22 0.48 13.36
CA MET A 55 -2.76 0.34 13.31
C MET A 55 -2.14 1.59 12.76
N LYS A 56 -0.99 1.96 13.31
CA LYS A 56 -0.22 3.10 12.84
C LYS A 56 1.01 2.58 12.12
N VAL A 57 1.21 3.08 10.91
CA VAL A 57 2.29 2.62 10.05
C VAL A 57 3.24 3.78 9.78
N ARG A 58 4.53 3.49 9.82
CA ARG A 58 5.56 4.50 9.59
C ARG A 58 6.60 3.94 8.62
N THR A 59 7.02 4.78 7.69
CA THR A 59 8.07 4.41 6.76
C THR A 59 8.86 5.64 6.38
N GLU A 60 10.08 5.44 5.87
CA GLU A 60 10.95 6.51 5.45
C GLU A 60 11.60 6.16 4.12
N TYR A 61 11.78 7.16 3.29
CA TYR A 61 12.48 7.01 2.03
C TYR A 61 13.47 8.16 1.89
N ARG A 62 14.54 7.93 1.13
CA ARG A 62 15.58 8.94 0.99
C ARG A 62 15.14 10.12 0.15
N ASN A 63 14.34 9.88 -0.86
CA ASN A 63 13.93 10.94 -1.78
C ASN A 63 12.61 10.57 -2.45
N VAL A 64 12.08 11.53 -3.20
CA VAL A 64 10.80 11.36 -3.87
C VAL A 64 10.85 10.25 -4.91
N GLU A 65 12.00 10.07 -5.55
CA GLU A 65 12.14 9.00 -6.55
C GLU A 65 11.96 7.62 -5.93
N ASP A 66 12.51 7.44 -4.73
CA ASP A 66 12.35 6.16 -4.03
C ASP A 66 10.90 5.92 -3.65
N VAL A 67 10.19 6.98 -3.25
CA VAL A 67 8.77 6.88 -2.96
C VAL A 67 8.00 6.46 -4.21
N ALA A 68 8.32 7.07 -5.35
CA ALA A 68 7.65 6.76 -6.60
C ALA A 68 7.87 5.30 -7.00
N LYS A 69 9.08 4.80 -6.83
CA LYS A 69 9.39 3.39 -7.12
C LYS A 69 8.60 2.46 -6.22
N ALA A 70 8.53 2.81 -4.94
CA ALA A 70 7.77 2.00 -3.99
C ALA A 70 6.29 1.99 -4.36
N MET A 71 5.75 3.13 -4.75
CA MET A 71 4.35 3.21 -5.17
C MET A 71 4.08 2.30 -6.35
N LEU A 72 4.95 2.33 -7.36
CA LEU A 72 4.79 1.46 -8.53
C LEU A 72 4.81 0.00 -8.13
N GLY A 73 5.70 -0.36 -7.21
CA GLY A 73 5.78 -1.73 -6.72
C GLY A 73 4.49 -2.15 -6.02
N TYR A 74 3.99 -1.29 -5.15
CA TYR A 74 2.75 -1.59 -4.43
C TYR A 74 1.55 -1.63 -5.37
N GLU A 75 1.52 -0.77 -6.38
CA GLU A 75 0.44 -0.79 -7.36
C GLU A 75 0.43 -2.10 -8.14
N LYS A 76 1.60 -2.60 -8.49
CA LYS A 76 1.70 -3.89 -9.20
C LYS A 76 1.21 -5.03 -8.31
N ILE A 77 1.62 -5.04 -7.06
CA ILE A 77 1.20 -6.08 -6.14
C ILE A 77 -0.31 -6.02 -5.92
N ARG A 78 -0.82 -4.79 -5.73
CA ARG A 78 -2.25 -4.59 -5.56
C ARG A 78 -3.01 -5.15 -6.76
N GLN A 79 -2.52 -4.85 -7.96
CA GLN A 79 -3.16 -5.34 -9.17
C GLN A 79 -3.13 -6.87 -9.25
N MET A 80 -2.03 -7.48 -8.80
CA MET A 80 -1.95 -8.93 -8.74
C MET A 80 -3.03 -9.52 -7.85
N TYR A 81 -3.26 -8.90 -6.69
CA TYR A 81 -4.30 -9.39 -5.79
C TYR A 81 -5.69 -9.17 -6.37
N ILE A 82 -5.92 -8.05 -7.04
CA ILE A 82 -7.19 -7.79 -7.72
C ILE A 82 -7.42 -8.85 -8.80
N ASN A 83 -6.38 -9.16 -9.56
CA ASN A 83 -6.48 -10.17 -10.61
C ASN A 83 -6.77 -11.55 -10.03
N ARG A 84 -6.17 -11.88 -8.89
CA ARG A 84 -6.46 -13.15 -8.23
C ARG A 84 -7.92 -13.21 -7.78
N LEU A 85 -8.40 -12.12 -7.22
CA LEU A 85 -9.77 -12.08 -6.75
C LEU A 85 -10.75 -12.25 -7.92
N ASN A 86 -10.52 -11.50 -8.99
CA ASN A 86 -11.35 -11.59 -10.19
C ASN A 86 -11.10 -12.87 -10.94
N GLY A 87 -9.89 -13.35 -10.89
CA GLY A 87 -9.49 -14.57 -11.60
C GLY A 87 -10.21 -15.80 -11.16
N ARG A 88 -10.65 -15.85 -9.90
CA ARG A 88 -11.42 -16.98 -9.42
C ARG A 88 -12.72 -17.13 -10.20
N VAL A 89 -13.35 -15.99 -10.48
CA VAL A 89 -14.58 -15.98 -11.26
C VAL A 89 -14.26 -16.19 -12.73
N THR A 90 -13.23 -15.50 -13.19
CA THR A 90 -12.81 -15.57 -14.59
C THR A 90 -12.39 -16.99 -14.98
N VAL A 91 -11.65 -17.65 -14.10
CA VAL A 91 -11.20 -19.02 -14.38
C VAL A 91 -12.39 -19.96 -14.53
N LEU A 92 -13.40 -19.77 -13.69
CA LEU A 92 -14.60 -20.60 -13.82
C LEU A 92 -15.26 -20.40 -15.17
N ARG A 93 -15.28 -19.18 -15.67
CA ARG A 93 -15.84 -18.92 -16.98
C ARG A 93 -14.94 -19.44 -18.09
N SER A 94 -13.65 -19.16 -17.93
CA SER A 94 -12.69 -19.58 -18.94
C SER A 94 -12.63 -21.09 -19.05
N GLY A 95 -12.86 -21.76 -17.96
CA GLY A 95 -12.90 -23.23 -17.97
C GLY A 95 -13.97 -23.79 -18.86
N ASN A 96 -14.91 -22.97 -19.26
CA ASN A 96 -15.99 -23.39 -20.11
C ASN A 96 -15.71 -23.15 -21.60
N LEU A 97 -14.58 -22.57 -21.88
CA LEU A 97 -14.23 -22.26 -23.27
C LEU A 97 -13.54 -23.42 -23.98
#